data_43caf7beb7884f0dc21897dfb2794914
#
_entry.id   43caf7beb7884f0dc21897dfb2794914
#
_cell.length_a   1.000
_cell.length_b   1.000
_cell.length_c   1.000
_cell.angle_alpha   90.00
_cell.angle_beta   90.00
_cell.angle_gamma   90.00
#
_symmetry.space_group_name_H-M   'P 1'
#
loop_
_entity.id
_entity.type
_entity.pdbx_description
1 polymer ?
#
loop_
_entity_poly.entity_id
_entity_poly.type
_entity_poly.pdbx_seq_one_letter_code
_entity_poly.pdbx_strand_id
1 'polypeptide(L)'
;MEKAVNNQAQSRTKEIVLCGLSIALMAVSAWITVPFGPIPFTLQTLAIMFVLFALTPKCALISIAGYLVLGAIGLPVFSSFKGGLAALLGPTGGFITGFLIAGGIALLAGSALKHFSLFTGESKKSFFGTHIKTGVLATNIAMGVVFLAVLYVFGWFQLMIVGNLTPEAAFAAAVAPFVLIDVIKMIAAILLTQVIGNTLKN
;
A
#
# COMPACT_ATOMS: atom_id res chain seq x y z
N MET A 1 -8.55 24.95 28.89
CA MET A 1 -9.21 24.73 27.59
C MET A 1 -8.29 25.04 26.43
N GLU A 2 -7.56 26.13 26.42
CA GLU A 2 -6.68 26.55 25.31
C GLU A 2 -5.58 25.54 24.93
N LYS A 3 -4.88 24.93 25.88
CA LYS A 3 -3.87 23.88 25.62
C LYS A 3 -4.46 22.62 24.97
N ALA A 4 -5.68 22.25 25.29
CA ALA A 4 -6.34 21.08 24.69
C ALA A 4 -6.74 21.35 23.24
N VAL A 5 -7.23 22.56 22.94
CA VAL A 5 -7.56 23.00 21.57
C VAL A 5 -6.29 23.07 20.70
N ASN A 6 -5.19 23.59 21.24
CA ASN A 6 -3.93 23.70 20.51
C ASN A 6 -3.33 22.30 20.20
N ASN A 7 -3.38 21.36 21.15
CA ASN A 7 -2.94 19.97 20.92
C ASN A 7 -3.79 19.25 19.87
N GLN A 8 -5.10 19.48 19.81
CA GLN A 8 -5.98 18.90 18.78
C GLN A 8 -5.68 19.51 17.40
N ALA A 9 -5.45 20.82 17.32
CA ALA A 9 -5.09 21.48 16.06
C ALA A 9 -3.75 20.95 15.52
N GLN A 10 -2.72 20.83 16.36
CA GLN A 10 -1.43 20.27 15.98
C GLN A 10 -1.53 18.81 15.50
N SER A 11 -2.34 17.98 16.16
CA SER A 11 -2.57 16.59 15.75
C SER A 11 -3.21 16.50 14.37
N ARG A 12 -4.24 17.30 14.09
CA ARG A 12 -4.91 17.35 12.78
C ARG A 12 -3.98 17.84 11.68
N THR A 13 -3.19 18.87 11.93
CA THR A 13 -2.21 19.40 10.96
C THR A 13 -1.18 18.33 10.60
N LYS A 14 -0.67 17.60 11.60
CA LYS A 14 0.26 16.50 11.38
C LYS A 14 -0.36 15.38 10.52
N GLU A 15 -1.61 14.99 10.78
CA GLU A 15 -2.30 13.98 9.98
C GLU A 15 -2.46 14.43 8.52
N ILE A 16 -2.88 15.68 8.27
CA ILE A 16 -3.03 16.23 6.91
C ILE A 16 -1.69 16.24 6.17
N VAL A 17 -0.63 16.67 6.82
CA VAL A 17 0.72 16.68 6.22
C VAL A 17 1.18 15.27 5.89
N LEU A 18 0.98 14.32 6.80
CA LEU A 18 1.34 12.92 6.55
C LEU A 18 0.54 12.31 5.40
N CYS A 19 -0.76 12.61 5.29
CA CYS A 19 -1.57 12.17 4.16
C CYS A 19 -1.06 12.78 2.85
N GLY A 20 -0.77 14.08 2.80
CA GLY A 20 -0.23 14.74 1.62
C GLY A 20 1.12 14.18 1.17
N LEU A 21 2.05 13.97 2.11
CA LEU A 21 3.34 13.35 1.84
C LEU A 21 3.19 11.91 1.33
N SER A 22 2.23 11.16 1.87
CA SER A 22 1.96 9.78 1.43
C SER A 22 1.42 9.74 0.00
N ILE A 23 0.53 10.67 -0.36
CA ILE A 23 0.03 10.81 -1.73
C ILE A 23 1.18 11.12 -2.69
N ALA A 24 2.05 12.07 -2.34
CA ALA A 24 3.23 12.42 -3.13
C ALA A 24 4.19 11.22 -3.27
N LEU A 25 4.43 10.47 -2.19
CA LEU A 25 5.26 9.26 -2.21
C LEU A 25 4.68 8.20 -3.16
N MET A 26 3.37 7.95 -3.11
CA MET A 26 2.70 7.01 -4.02
C MET A 26 2.80 7.45 -5.47
N ALA A 27 2.63 8.75 -5.78
CA ALA A 27 2.74 9.29 -7.13
C ALA A 27 4.17 9.15 -7.67
N VAL A 28 5.19 9.56 -6.91
CA VAL A 28 6.60 9.42 -7.31
C VAL A 28 6.96 7.95 -7.53
N SER A 29 6.51 7.07 -6.63
CA SER A 29 6.75 5.63 -6.75
C SER A 29 6.06 5.00 -7.97
N ALA A 30 4.91 5.54 -8.40
CA ALA A 30 4.22 5.12 -9.61
C ALA A 30 4.96 5.57 -10.89
N TRP A 31 5.68 6.68 -10.85
CA TRP A 31 6.48 7.16 -11.99
C TRP A 31 7.75 6.34 -12.22
N ILE A 32 8.28 5.70 -11.17
CA ILE A 32 9.37 4.74 -11.30
C ILE A 32 8.79 3.45 -11.88
N THR A 33 8.74 3.41 -13.20
CA THR A 33 8.03 2.41 -13.99
C THR A 33 8.97 1.74 -14.98
N VAL A 34 8.97 0.41 -14.99
CA VAL A 34 9.63 -0.41 -16.00
C VAL A 34 8.53 -1.05 -16.86
N PRO A 35 8.48 -0.76 -18.17
CA PRO A 35 7.47 -1.34 -19.04
C PRO A 35 7.68 -2.85 -19.17
N PHE A 36 6.65 -3.63 -18.88
CA PHE A 36 6.67 -5.09 -18.97
C PHE A 36 5.30 -5.61 -19.40
N GLY A 37 5.09 -5.76 -20.69
CA GLY A 37 3.81 -6.20 -21.26
C GLY A 37 2.65 -5.25 -20.96
N PRO A 38 1.43 -5.77 -20.74
CA PRO A 38 0.24 -4.95 -20.52
C PRO A 38 0.23 -4.27 -19.13
N ILE A 39 0.93 -4.84 -18.15
CA ILE A 39 1.04 -4.32 -16.79
C ILE A 39 2.51 -3.96 -16.52
N PRO A 40 2.84 -2.70 -16.24
CA PRO A 40 4.21 -2.29 -15.93
C PRO A 40 4.62 -2.66 -14.51
N PHE A 41 5.91 -2.91 -14.29
CA PHE A 41 6.48 -2.94 -12.94
C PHE A 41 6.65 -1.51 -12.43
N THR A 42 6.18 -1.25 -11.21
CA THR A 42 6.33 0.06 -10.54
C THR A 42 6.75 -0.12 -9.10
N LEU A 43 7.25 0.93 -8.44
CA LEU A 43 7.45 0.94 -6.99
C LEU A 43 6.18 1.27 -6.21
N GLN A 44 5.05 1.45 -6.87
CA GLN A 44 3.78 1.88 -6.28
C GLN A 44 3.28 0.93 -5.18
N THR A 45 3.33 -0.40 -5.41
CA THR A 45 2.94 -1.40 -4.39
C THR A 45 3.79 -1.32 -3.13
N LEU A 46 5.10 -1.02 -3.24
CA LEU A 46 5.97 -0.78 -2.10
C LEU A 46 5.51 0.44 -1.29
N ALA A 47 5.27 1.57 -1.97
CA ALA A 47 4.84 2.81 -1.31
C ALA A 47 3.50 2.64 -0.60
N ILE A 48 2.54 1.95 -1.22
CA ILE A 48 1.21 1.69 -0.63
C ILE A 48 1.34 0.79 0.60
N MET A 49 2.09 -0.31 0.51
CA MET A 49 2.33 -1.18 1.68
C MET A 49 3.06 -0.43 2.80
N PHE A 50 4.04 0.41 2.47
CA PHE A 50 4.69 1.26 3.46
C PHE A 50 3.69 2.19 4.17
N VAL A 51 2.81 2.87 3.43
CA VAL A 51 1.75 3.73 3.98
C VAL A 51 0.79 2.94 4.88
N LEU A 52 0.40 1.71 4.47
CA LEU A 52 -0.46 0.83 5.27
C LEU A 52 0.18 0.39 6.58
N PHE A 53 1.50 0.16 6.59
CA PHE A 53 2.22 -0.32 7.77
C PHE A 53 2.67 0.81 8.71
N ALA A 54 2.97 2.00 8.16
CA ALA A 54 3.54 3.12 8.90
C ALA A 54 2.52 4.06 9.52
N LEU A 55 1.35 4.23 8.87
CA LEU A 55 0.35 5.20 9.29
C LEU A 55 -0.80 4.55 10.08
N THR A 56 -1.61 5.41 10.71
CA THR A 56 -2.88 4.97 11.29
C THR A 56 -3.82 4.48 10.19
N PRO A 57 -4.70 3.50 10.44
CA PRO A 57 -5.62 2.96 9.44
C PRO A 57 -6.42 4.04 8.70
N LYS A 58 -6.89 5.03 9.44
CA LYS A 58 -7.64 6.16 8.89
C LYS A 58 -6.79 6.99 7.92
N CYS A 59 -5.57 7.39 8.33
CA CYS A 59 -4.69 8.20 7.49
C CYS A 59 -4.24 7.42 6.24
N ALA A 60 -3.95 6.13 6.37
CA ALA A 60 -3.59 5.27 5.24
C ALA A 60 -4.71 5.21 4.19
N LEU A 61 -5.95 4.94 4.61
CA LEU A 61 -7.09 4.88 3.69
C LEU A 61 -7.39 6.23 3.05
N ILE A 62 -7.34 7.33 3.82
CA ILE A 62 -7.53 8.69 3.28
C ILE A 62 -6.45 9.01 2.25
N SER A 63 -5.19 8.63 2.51
CA SER A 63 -4.09 8.85 1.56
C SER A 63 -4.29 8.07 0.26
N ILE A 64 -4.65 6.78 0.35
CA ILE A 64 -4.90 5.95 -0.84
C ILE A 64 -6.13 6.48 -1.60
N ALA A 65 -7.23 6.79 -0.92
CA ALA A 65 -8.41 7.36 -1.55
C ALA A 65 -8.11 8.71 -2.22
N GLY A 66 -7.39 9.60 -1.53
CA GLY A 66 -6.95 10.89 -2.10
C GLY A 66 -6.08 10.72 -3.34
N TYR A 67 -5.13 9.78 -3.31
CA TYR A 67 -4.31 9.44 -4.46
C TYR A 67 -5.16 8.98 -5.66
N LEU A 68 -6.14 8.11 -5.42
CA LEU A 68 -7.06 7.64 -6.47
C LEU A 68 -7.93 8.76 -7.02
N VAL A 69 -8.46 9.62 -6.16
CA VAL A 69 -9.28 10.77 -6.59
C VAL A 69 -8.48 11.74 -7.44
N LEU A 70 -7.26 12.10 -7.01
CA LEU A 70 -6.38 12.98 -7.79
C LEU A 70 -6.06 12.38 -9.16
N GLY A 71 -5.78 11.08 -9.23
CA GLY A 71 -5.57 10.40 -10.49
C GLY A 71 -6.83 10.34 -11.36
N ALA A 72 -7.99 10.07 -10.76
CA ALA A 72 -9.27 9.98 -11.47
C ALA A 72 -9.70 11.30 -12.13
N ILE A 73 -9.45 12.44 -11.47
CA ILE A 73 -9.74 13.78 -12.03
C ILE A 73 -8.74 14.23 -13.10
N GLY A 74 -7.72 13.41 -13.40
CA GLY A 74 -6.81 13.64 -14.52
C GLY A 74 -5.39 14.04 -14.15
N LEU A 75 -5.05 14.17 -12.87
CA LEU A 75 -3.65 14.40 -12.48
C LEU A 75 -2.78 13.19 -12.87
N PRO A 76 -1.57 13.40 -13.43
CA PRO A 76 -0.70 12.34 -13.94
C PRO A 76 0.04 11.60 -12.81
N VAL A 77 -0.70 11.10 -11.82
CA VAL A 77 -0.13 10.46 -10.62
C VAL A 77 -0.01 8.94 -10.72
N PHE A 78 -0.59 8.30 -11.76
CA PHE A 78 -0.48 6.87 -11.98
C PHE A 78 0.77 6.50 -12.79
N SER A 79 1.02 5.20 -12.96
CA SER A 79 2.18 4.69 -13.68
C SER A 79 2.31 5.28 -15.09
N SER A 80 3.53 5.55 -15.51
CA SER A 80 3.84 6.19 -16.80
C SER A 80 3.18 7.57 -16.96
N PHE A 81 3.06 8.34 -15.87
CA PHE A 81 2.43 9.67 -15.85
C PHE A 81 0.98 9.69 -16.35
N LYS A 82 0.27 8.60 -16.21
CA LYS A 82 -1.14 8.50 -16.59
C LYS A 82 -2.05 9.08 -15.51
N GLY A 83 -3.25 9.48 -15.96
CA GLY A 83 -4.35 9.95 -15.11
C GLY A 83 -5.66 9.89 -15.87
N GLY A 84 -6.74 10.28 -15.20
CA GLY A 84 -8.10 10.28 -15.74
C GLY A 84 -8.79 8.91 -15.64
N LEU A 85 -10.08 8.92 -15.94
CA LEU A 85 -10.91 7.71 -15.91
C LEU A 85 -10.42 6.63 -16.88
N ALA A 86 -9.78 7.01 -17.97
CA ALA A 86 -9.21 6.06 -18.94
C ALA A 86 -8.15 5.15 -18.31
N ALA A 87 -7.37 5.64 -17.35
CA ALA A 87 -6.41 4.82 -16.62
C ALA A 87 -7.10 3.80 -15.69
N LEU A 88 -8.24 4.17 -15.09
CA LEU A 88 -9.04 3.31 -14.22
C LEU A 88 -9.83 2.25 -15.01
N LEU A 89 -10.22 2.55 -16.22
CA LEU A 89 -10.97 1.65 -17.10
C LEU A 89 -10.03 0.79 -17.97
N GLY A 90 -8.73 1.11 -17.99
CA GLY A 90 -7.72 0.41 -18.77
C GLY A 90 -7.23 -0.88 -18.10
N PRO A 91 -6.24 -1.55 -18.72
CA PRO A 91 -5.69 -2.84 -18.26
C PRO A 91 -5.14 -2.82 -16.83
N THR A 92 -4.63 -1.67 -16.36
CA THR A 92 -4.07 -1.49 -15.01
C THR A 92 -5.09 -1.03 -13.97
N GLY A 93 -6.31 -0.72 -14.40
CA GLY A 93 -7.32 -0.09 -13.53
C GLY A 93 -7.74 -0.95 -12.34
N GLY A 94 -7.77 -2.29 -12.51
CA GLY A 94 -8.06 -3.23 -11.43
C GLY A 94 -7.03 -3.17 -10.30
N PHE A 95 -5.77 -2.97 -10.63
CA PHE A 95 -4.74 -2.74 -9.62
C PHE A 95 -4.94 -1.38 -8.93
N ILE A 96 -5.24 -0.33 -9.71
CA ILE A 96 -5.40 1.02 -9.17
C ILE A 96 -6.60 1.07 -8.21
N THR A 97 -7.78 0.61 -8.62
CA THR A 97 -8.98 0.54 -7.76
C THR A 97 -8.81 -0.47 -6.63
N GLY A 98 -8.11 -1.58 -6.92
CA GLY A 98 -7.75 -2.62 -5.97
C GLY A 98 -6.93 -2.12 -4.78
N PHE A 99 -6.11 -1.07 -4.94
CA PHE A 99 -5.31 -0.53 -3.83
C PHE A 99 -6.16 -0.11 -2.63
N LEU A 100 -7.30 0.53 -2.86
CA LEU A 100 -8.17 0.96 -1.77
C LEU A 100 -8.89 -0.22 -1.11
N ILE A 101 -9.41 -1.13 -1.92
CA ILE A 101 -10.15 -2.31 -1.44
C ILE A 101 -9.19 -3.26 -0.71
N ALA A 102 -8.06 -3.59 -1.33
CA ALA A 102 -7.04 -4.44 -0.73
C ALA A 102 -6.46 -3.82 0.54
N GLY A 103 -6.22 -2.51 0.54
CA GLY A 103 -5.77 -1.76 1.71
C GLY A 103 -6.77 -1.83 2.87
N GLY A 104 -8.05 -1.63 2.59
CA GLY A 104 -9.12 -1.75 3.58
C GLY A 104 -9.20 -3.15 4.19
N ILE A 105 -9.20 -4.19 3.35
CA ILE A 105 -9.26 -5.59 3.80
C ILE A 105 -8.00 -5.96 4.60
N ALA A 106 -6.81 -5.53 4.16
CA ALA A 106 -5.57 -5.77 4.88
C ALA A 106 -5.56 -5.12 6.28
N LEU A 107 -6.05 -3.88 6.40
CA LEU A 107 -6.17 -3.18 7.68
C LEU A 107 -7.17 -3.86 8.62
N LEU A 108 -8.29 -4.35 8.09
CA LEU A 108 -9.25 -5.14 8.87
C LEU A 108 -8.62 -6.45 9.36
N ALA A 109 -7.90 -7.18 8.50
CA ALA A 109 -7.18 -8.38 8.88
C ALA A 109 -6.13 -8.10 9.97
N GLY A 110 -5.36 -7.02 9.84
CA GLY A 110 -4.39 -6.60 10.86
C GLY A 110 -5.04 -6.23 12.19
N SER A 111 -6.21 -5.60 12.17
CA SER A 111 -6.98 -5.26 13.36
C SER A 111 -7.53 -6.52 14.05
N ALA A 112 -8.05 -7.46 13.29
CA ALA A 112 -8.53 -8.75 13.80
C ALA A 112 -7.41 -9.55 14.46
N LEU A 113 -6.23 -9.64 13.82
CA LEU A 113 -5.08 -10.34 14.38
C LEU A 113 -4.61 -9.75 15.71
N LYS A 114 -4.64 -8.42 15.85
CA LYS A 114 -4.33 -7.73 17.10
C LYS A 114 -5.38 -8.02 18.18
N HIS A 115 -6.65 -8.04 17.80
CA HIS A 115 -7.76 -8.29 18.75
C HIS A 115 -7.72 -9.72 19.30
N PHE A 116 -7.44 -10.72 18.44
CA PHE A 116 -7.34 -12.12 18.86
C PHE A 116 -6.05 -12.47 19.61
N SER A 117 -5.19 -11.50 19.92
CA SER A 117 -3.91 -11.71 20.62
C SER A 117 -3.00 -12.80 20.01
N LEU A 118 -3.21 -13.18 18.76
CA LEU A 118 -2.49 -14.28 18.11
C LEU A 118 -0.98 -14.02 17.99
N PHE A 119 -0.53 -12.75 18.14
CA PHE A 119 0.86 -12.34 17.99
C PHE A 119 1.35 -11.37 19.08
N THR A 120 0.81 -11.43 20.29
CA THR A 120 1.18 -10.53 21.41
C THR A 120 2.49 -10.92 22.12
N GLY A 121 3.25 -11.85 21.60
CA GLY A 121 4.56 -12.19 22.12
C GLY A 121 5.54 -11.02 22.03
N GLU A 122 5.88 -10.39 23.15
CA GLU A 122 6.91 -9.34 23.26
C GLU A 122 8.33 -9.93 23.14
N SER A 123 8.63 -10.71 22.13
CA SER A 123 10.01 -11.11 21.87
C SER A 123 10.67 -10.01 21.03
N LYS A 124 11.57 -9.27 21.66
CA LYS A 124 12.45 -8.31 20.97
C LYS A 124 13.57 -9.10 20.30
N LYS A 125 13.48 -9.34 19.00
CA LYS A 125 14.62 -9.87 18.23
C LYS A 125 15.37 -8.68 17.61
N SER A 126 16.68 -8.64 17.79
CA SER A 126 17.55 -7.66 17.11
C SER A 126 17.89 -8.22 15.73
N PHE A 127 17.54 -7.45 14.69
CA PHE A 127 17.92 -7.74 13.31
C PHE A 127 18.53 -6.47 12.73
N PHE A 128 19.76 -6.51 12.23
CA PHE A 128 20.52 -5.33 11.77
C PHE A 128 20.55 -4.19 12.81
N GLY A 129 20.71 -4.47 14.10
CA GLY A 129 20.76 -3.46 15.16
C GLY A 129 19.41 -2.82 15.50
N THR A 130 18.31 -3.24 14.87
CA THR A 130 16.97 -2.72 15.07
C THR A 130 16.16 -3.67 15.95
N HIS A 131 15.57 -3.14 17.03
CA HIS A 131 14.70 -3.93 17.90
C HIS A 131 13.33 -4.15 17.25
N ILE A 132 13.11 -5.34 16.69
CA ILE A 132 11.87 -5.71 16.03
C ILE A 132 10.92 -6.35 17.05
N LYS A 133 9.73 -5.80 17.21
CA LYS A 133 8.65 -6.44 17.95
C LYS A 133 8.04 -7.53 17.07
N THR A 134 8.22 -8.79 17.44
CA THR A 134 7.78 -9.96 16.64
C THR A 134 6.30 -9.91 16.28
N GLY A 135 5.44 -9.43 17.19
CA GLY A 135 4.01 -9.29 16.93
C GLY A 135 3.68 -8.26 15.85
N VAL A 136 4.41 -7.13 15.79
CA VAL A 136 4.24 -6.12 14.73
C VAL A 136 4.71 -6.67 13.38
N LEU A 137 5.83 -7.40 13.37
CA LEU A 137 6.34 -8.04 12.15
C LEU A 137 5.34 -9.04 11.58
N ALA A 138 4.83 -9.95 12.42
CA ALA A 138 3.85 -10.95 11.98
C ALA A 138 2.56 -10.30 11.46
N THR A 139 2.06 -9.25 12.13
CA THR A 139 0.89 -8.50 11.68
C THR A 139 1.14 -7.83 10.33
N ASN A 140 2.29 -7.19 10.12
CA ASN A 140 2.61 -6.53 8.85
C ASN A 140 2.79 -7.54 7.71
N ILE A 141 3.37 -8.71 7.97
CA ILE A 141 3.47 -9.80 6.98
C ILE A 141 2.07 -10.27 6.59
N ALA A 142 1.20 -10.55 7.55
CA ALA A 142 -0.16 -11.00 7.27
C ALA A 142 -0.95 -9.94 6.48
N MET A 143 -0.85 -8.66 6.88
CA MET A 143 -1.47 -7.54 6.15
C MET A 143 -0.95 -7.45 4.71
N GLY A 144 0.36 -7.59 4.50
CA GLY A 144 0.99 -7.55 3.18
C GLY A 144 0.55 -8.69 2.28
N VAL A 145 0.47 -9.92 2.82
CA VAL A 145 -0.02 -11.09 2.08
C VAL A 145 -1.49 -10.92 1.68
N VAL A 146 -2.35 -10.48 2.61
CA VAL A 146 -3.76 -10.19 2.32
C VAL A 146 -3.90 -9.09 1.28
N PHE A 147 -3.12 -8.00 1.42
CA PHE A 147 -3.11 -6.91 0.47
C PHE A 147 -2.76 -7.40 -0.95
N LEU A 148 -1.66 -8.13 -1.11
CA LEU A 148 -1.23 -8.62 -2.42
C LEU A 148 -2.22 -9.62 -3.02
N ALA A 149 -2.76 -10.53 -2.22
CA ALA A 149 -3.75 -11.51 -2.69
C ALA A 149 -5.00 -10.83 -3.25
N VAL A 150 -5.58 -9.89 -2.50
CA VAL A 150 -6.76 -9.14 -2.96
C VAL A 150 -6.42 -8.27 -4.16
N LEU A 151 -5.28 -7.60 -4.15
CA LEU A 151 -4.80 -6.74 -5.25
C LEU A 151 -4.70 -7.53 -6.55
N TYR A 152 -4.11 -8.73 -6.51
CA TYR A 152 -3.98 -9.58 -7.69
C TYR A 152 -5.32 -10.06 -8.23
N VAL A 153 -6.29 -10.37 -7.37
CA VAL A 153 -7.65 -10.74 -7.81
C VAL A 153 -8.26 -9.61 -8.63
N PHE A 154 -8.22 -8.37 -8.14
CA PHE A 154 -8.76 -7.21 -8.85
C PHE A 154 -8.01 -6.91 -10.16
N GLY A 155 -6.68 -6.94 -10.12
CA GLY A 155 -5.84 -6.69 -11.29
C GLY A 155 -6.02 -7.75 -12.37
N TRP A 156 -6.01 -9.03 -11.99
CA TRP A 156 -6.24 -10.17 -12.87
C TRP A 156 -7.62 -10.11 -13.53
N PHE A 157 -8.67 -9.90 -12.73
CA PHE A 157 -10.04 -9.88 -13.21
C PHE A 157 -10.27 -8.76 -14.23
N GLN A 158 -9.79 -7.53 -13.95
CA GLN A 158 -9.93 -6.42 -14.89
C GLN A 158 -9.10 -6.63 -16.15
N LEU A 159 -7.85 -7.12 -16.03
CA LEU A 159 -7.04 -7.39 -17.22
C LEU A 159 -7.68 -8.44 -18.11
N MET A 160 -8.28 -9.50 -17.52
CA MET A 160 -9.00 -10.53 -18.26
C MET A 160 -10.14 -9.92 -19.11
N ILE A 161 -10.95 -9.03 -18.51
CA ILE A 161 -12.09 -8.40 -19.18
C ILE A 161 -11.62 -7.41 -20.24
N VAL A 162 -10.77 -6.46 -19.86
CA VAL A 162 -10.35 -5.36 -20.74
C VAL A 162 -9.42 -5.84 -21.85
N GLY A 163 -8.59 -6.85 -21.57
CA GLY A 163 -7.68 -7.46 -22.53
C GLY A 163 -8.32 -8.54 -23.39
N ASN A 164 -9.58 -8.91 -23.11
CA ASN A 164 -10.28 -10.03 -23.75
C ASN A 164 -9.43 -11.32 -23.74
N LEU A 165 -8.79 -11.59 -22.59
CA LEU A 165 -7.86 -12.70 -22.39
C LEU A 165 -8.54 -13.88 -21.71
N THR A 166 -8.00 -15.09 -21.95
CA THR A 166 -8.39 -16.26 -21.13
C THR A 166 -7.91 -16.07 -19.69
N PRO A 167 -8.54 -16.72 -18.70
CA PRO A 167 -8.12 -16.64 -17.31
C PRO A 167 -6.63 -16.95 -17.10
N GLU A 168 -6.11 -17.97 -17.80
CA GLU A 168 -4.72 -18.42 -17.71
C GLU A 168 -3.76 -17.36 -18.29
N ALA A 169 -4.10 -16.78 -19.46
CA ALA A 169 -3.30 -15.76 -20.10
C ALA A 169 -3.27 -14.48 -19.27
N ALA A 170 -4.41 -14.07 -18.71
CA ALA A 170 -4.49 -12.91 -17.82
C ALA A 170 -3.69 -13.14 -16.53
N PHE A 171 -3.74 -14.34 -15.93
CA PHE A 171 -2.95 -14.68 -14.75
C PHE A 171 -1.44 -14.64 -15.04
N ALA A 172 -1.01 -15.24 -16.17
CA ALA A 172 0.38 -15.24 -16.58
C ALA A 172 0.92 -13.84 -16.85
N ALA A 173 0.06 -12.90 -17.30
CA ALA A 173 0.46 -11.53 -17.61
C ALA A 173 0.35 -10.57 -16.39
N ALA A 174 -0.61 -10.77 -15.49
CA ALA A 174 -0.93 -9.84 -14.41
C ALA A 174 -0.44 -10.26 -13.03
N VAL A 175 -0.20 -11.55 -12.79
CA VAL A 175 0.13 -12.09 -11.47
C VAL A 175 1.50 -12.77 -11.45
N ALA A 176 1.70 -13.78 -12.27
CA ALA A 176 2.87 -14.65 -12.19
C ALA A 176 4.22 -13.90 -12.15
N PRO A 177 4.50 -12.90 -13.00
CA PRO A 177 5.79 -12.21 -13.02
C PRO A 177 5.97 -11.24 -11.84
N PHE A 178 4.86 -10.83 -11.17
CA PHE A 178 4.89 -9.80 -10.13
C PHE A 178 5.08 -10.37 -8.73
N VAL A 179 4.65 -11.62 -8.46
CA VAL A 179 4.63 -12.21 -7.12
C VAL A 179 5.99 -12.11 -6.42
N LEU A 180 7.06 -12.53 -7.08
CA LEU A 180 8.39 -12.52 -6.46
C LEU A 180 8.85 -11.09 -6.14
N ILE A 181 8.67 -10.17 -7.08
CA ILE A 181 9.08 -8.76 -6.93
C ILE A 181 8.25 -8.07 -5.85
N ASP A 182 6.94 -8.32 -5.81
CA ASP A 182 6.07 -7.70 -4.81
C ASP A 182 6.28 -8.27 -3.40
N VAL A 183 6.70 -9.54 -3.26
CA VAL A 183 7.17 -10.08 -1.99
C VAL A 183 8.45 -9.35 -1.52
N ILE A 184 9.40 -9.10 -2.42
CA ILE A 184 10.61 -8.32 -2.11
C ILE A 184 10.23 -6.89 -1.67
N LYS A 185 9.30 -6.23 -2.38
CA LYS A 185 8.78 -4.90 -2.01
C LYS A 185 8.07 -4.92 -0.65
N MET A 186 7.30 -5.97 -0.36
CA MET A 186 6.65 -6.14 0.94
C MET A 186 7.68 -6.21 2.06
N ILE A 187 8.74 -7.00 1.90
CA ILE A 187 9.83 -7.09 2.86
C ILE A 187 10.50 -5.73 3.04
N ALA A 188 10.80 -5.04 1.95
CA ALA A 188 11.38 -3.70 1.98
C ALA A 188 10.47 -2.69 2.71
N ALA A 189 9.15 -2.70 2.45
CA ALA A 189 8.19 -1.83 3.13
C ALA A 189 8.14 -2.11 4.64
N ILE A 190 8.19 -3.37 5.05
CA ILE A 190 8.24 -3.77 6.47
C ILE A 190 9.52 -3.23 7.12
N LEU A 191 10.68 -3.42 6.49
CA LEU A 191 11.97 -2.95 7.02
C LEU A 191 11.99 -1.43 7.15
N LEU A 192 11.56 -0.71 6.11
CA LEU A 192 11.48 0.77 6.14
C LEU A 192 10.58 1.25 7.28
N THR A 193 9.42 0.64 7.46
CA THR A 193 8.50 1.00 8.54
C THR A 193 9.13 0.82 9.91
N GLN A 194 9.92 -0.23 10.11
CA GLN A 194 10.56 -0.50 11.39
C GLN A 194 11.71 0.46 11.67
N VAL A 195 12.53 0.79 10.67
CA VAL A 195 13.62 1.77 10.79
C VAL A 195 13.06 3.13 11.17
N ILE A 196 12.07 3.63 10.43
CA ILE A 196 11.45 4.94 10.69
C ILE A 196 10.74 4.97 12.05
N GLY A 197 10.02 3.90 12.41
CA GLY A 197 9.32 3.79 13.69
C GLY A 197 10.25 3.81 14.90
N ASN A 198 11.49 3.35 14.77
CA ASN A 198 12.51 3.42 15.83
C ASN A 198 13.18 4.80 15.89
N THR A 199 13.43 5.44 14.73
CA THR A 199 14.05 6.79 14.67
C THR A 199 13.14 7.87 15.25
N LEU A 200 11.82 7.73 15.10
CA LEU A 200 10.85 8.71 15.64
C LEU A 200 10.57 8.53 17.13
N LYS A 201 11.10 7.48 17.78
CA LYS A 201 10.94 7.21 19.21
C LYS A 201 12.16 7.59 20.04
N ASN A 202 13.31 7.83 19.41
CA ASN A 202 14.52 8.39 19.99
C ASN A 202 14.56 9.90 19.78
#